data_96c1ff578bad716b726a65b16598534f
#
_entry.id   96c1ff578bad716b726a65b16598534f
#
_cell.length_a   1.000
_cell.length_b   1.000
_cell.length_c   1.000
_cell.angle_alpha   90.00
_cell.angle_beta   90.00
_cell.angle_gamma   90.00
#
_symmetry.space_group_name_H-M   'P 1'
#
loop_
_entity.id
_entity.type
_entity.pdbx_description
1 polymer ?
#
loop_
_entity_poly.entity_id
_entity_poly.type
_entity_poly.pdbx_seq_one_letter_code
_entity_poly.pdbx_strand_id
1 'polypeptide(L)'
;MIIEQDISLGEFESSGIPIDSILSSELLINIFEKNTPLHDGAVIIRGNRIVAATCYLPLSDNIQLSKDLGTRHRAGIGISEMTDCLTIIVSEETGKVSIAREGKLIRNVDGDYLRAKLIDAQKKAIDTKQRLKFWKGRLKNEREVN
;
A
#
# COMPACT_ATOMS: atom_id res chain seq x y z
N MET A 1 -3.79 -4.99 -1.55
CA MET A 1 -2.59 -4.36 -2.16
C MET A 1 -2.29 -3.08 -1.41
N ILE A 2 -1.04 -2.91 -0.98
CA ILE A 2 -0.62 -1.80 -0.13
C ILE A 2 0.44 -1.01 -0.87
N ILE A 3 0.20 0.29 -1.03
CA ILE A 3 1.15 1.20 -1.69
C ILE A 3 1.86 2.00 -0.62
N GLU A 4 3.14 1.68 -0.41
CA GLU A 4 4.02 2.37 0.53
C GLU A 4 4.17 3.84 0.14
N GLN A 5 4.14 4.71 1.15
CA GLN A 5 4.37 6.14 1.01
C GLN A 5 5.65 6.53 1.77
N ASP A 6 5.56 7.49 2.70
CA ASP A 6 6.72 7.98 3.44
C ASP A 6 7.11 7.04 4.60
N ILE A 7 6.13 6.38 5.22
CA ILE A 7 6.36 5.43 6.31
C ILE A 7 6.70 4.05 5.73
N SER A 8 7.86 3.51 6.11
CA SER A 8 8.32 2.21 5.64
C SER A 8 7.42 1.07 6.10
N LEU A 9 7.13 0.13 5.21
CA LEU A 9 6.39 -1.10 5.46
C LEU A 9 7.31 -2.32 5.68
N GLY A 10 8.61 -2.11 5.90
CA GLY A 10 9.60 -3.17 6.01
C GLY A 10 9.28 -4.23 7.07
N GLU A 11 8.66 -3.84 8.18
CA GLU A 11 8.21 -4.76 9.22
C GLU A 11 7.17 -5.75 8.71
N PHE A 12 6.21 -5.29 7.92
CA PHE A 12 5.15 -6.12 7.34
C PHE A 12 5.64 -6.93 6.14
N GLU A 13 6.56 -6.38 5.37
CA GLU A 13 7.22 -7.02 4.23
C GLU A 13 7.92 -8.33 4.66
N SER A 14 8.58 -8.34 5.82
CA SER A 14 9.31 -9.49 6.34
C SER A 14 8.42 -10.70 6.67
N SER A 15 7.12 -10.50 6.81
CA SER A 15 6.14 -11.58 7.03
C SER A 15 5.74 -12.32 5.77
N GLY A 16 6.03 -11.75 4.60
CA GLY A 16 5.62 -12.27 3.30
C GLY A 16 6.71 -13.00 2.53
N ILE A 17 6.39 -13.32 1.29
CA ILE A 17 7.32 -13.92 0.33
C ILE A 17 7.93 -12.81 -0.52
N PRO A 18 9.27 -12.67 -0.54
CA PRO A 18 9.93 -11.68 -1.39
C PRO A 18 9.65 -11.92 -2.87
N ILE A 19 9.25 -10.88 -3.59
CA ILE A 19 9.02 -10.92 -5.04
C ILE A 19 10.10 -10.11 -5.75
N ASP A 20 10.36 -8.88 -5.30
CA ASP A 20 11.37 -7.96 -5.84
C ASP A 20 11.34 -7.83 -7.37
N SER A 21 10.18 -7.58 -7.93
CA SER A 21 9.95 -7.45 -9.36
C SER A 21 9.40 -6.08 -9.74
N ILE A 22 9.60 -5.69 -11.00
CA ILE A 22 8.93 -4.51 -11.56
C ILE A 22 7.42 -4.73 -11.58
N LEU A 23 6.68 -3.71 -11.17
CA LEU A 23 5.23 -3.71 -11.17
C LEU A 23 4.69 -3.83 -12.59
N SER A 24 3.86 -4.84 -12.83
CA SER A 24 3.09 -5.01 -14.07
C SER A 24 1.68 -5.54 -13.77
N SER A 25 0.75 -5.25 -14.67
CA SER A 25 -0.62 -5.78 -14.58
C SER A 25 -0.64 -7.30 -14.66
N GLU A 26 0.18 -7.88 -15.52
CA GLU A 26 0.28 -9.33 -15.74
C GLU A 26 0.76 -10.04 -14.48
N LEU A 27 1.77 -9.49 -13.79
CA LEU A 27 2.28 -10.07 -12.55
C LEU A 27 1.26 -9.95 -11.42
N LEU A 28 0.57 -8.80 -11.28
CA LEU A 28 -0.49 -8.64 -10.28
C LEU A 28 -1.64 -9.62 -10.51
N ILE A 29 -2.08 -9.82 -11.75
CA ILE A 29 -3.13 -10.80 -12.10
C ILE A 29 -2.69 -12.20 -11.66
N ASN A 30 -1.46 -12.60 -11.96
CA ASN A 30 -0.93 -13.91 -11.56
C ASN A 30 -0.77 -14.07 -10.05
N ILE A 31 -0.34 -13.02 -9.33
CA ILE A 31 -0.23 -13.07 -7.87
C ILE A 31 -1.61 -13.27 -7.22
N PHE A 32 -2.64 -12.57 -7.71
CA PHE A 32 -3.98 -12.65 -7.15
C PHE A 32 -4.86 -13.76 -7.75
N GLU A 33 -4.30 -14.59 -8.63
CA GLU A 33 -5.02 -15.75 -9.18
C GLU A 33 -5.43 -16.69 -8.05
N LYS A 34 -6.72 -17.06 -8.04
CA LYS A 34 -7.31 -17.86 -6.97
C LYS A 34 -6.64 -19.23 -6.85
N ASN A 35 -6.49 -19.72 -5.63
CA ASN A 35 -5.88 -21.00 -5.29
C ASN A 35 -4.39 -21.13 -5.66
N THR A 36 -3.68 -20.03 -5.78
CA THR A 36 -2.23 -20.01 -5.95
C THR A 36 -1.51 -19.71 -4.62
N PRO A 37 -0.22 -20.04 -4.48
CA PRO A 37 0.51 -19.80 -3.23
C PRO A 37 0.64 -18.33 -2.84
N LEU A 38 0.47 -17.38 -3.77
CA LEU A 38 0.71 -15.95 -3.56
C LEU A 38 -0.57 -15.13 -3.36
N HIS A 39 -1.77 -15.71 -3.58
CA HIS A 39 -2.99 -14.92 -3.65
C HIS A 39 -3.53 -14.46 -2.30
N ASP A 40 -3.25 -15.19 -1.23
CA ASP A 40 -3.74 -14.88 0.11
C ASP A 40 -2.75 -13.98 0.86
N GLY A 41 -3.26 -12.98 1.59
CA GLY A 41 -2.47 -11.95 2.23
C GLY A 41 -2.32 -10.68 1.41
N ALA A 42 -1.44 -9.81 1.83
CA ALA A 42 -1.22 -8.52 1.20
C ALA A 42 -0.03 -8.53 0.25
N VAL A 43 -0.15 -7.73 -0.81
CA VAL A 43 0.96 -7.40 -1.71
C VAL A 43 1.43 -5.98 -1.40
N ILE A 44 2.72 -5.81 -1.15
CA ILE A 44 3.34 -4.52 -0.86
C ILE A 44 4.04 -4.00 -2.11
N ILE A 45 3.72 -2.75 -2.45
CA ILE A 45 4.29 -2.02 -3.57
C ILE A 45 5.08 -0.83 -3.04
N ARG A 46 6.32 -0.73 -3.48
CA ARG A 46 7.25 0.37 -3.18
C ARG A 46 7.72 1.00 -4.49
N GLY A 47 7.29 2.23 -4.76
CA GLY A 47 7.58 2.89 -6.03
C GLY A 47 6.98 2.12 -7.21
N ASN A 48 7.84 1.67 -8.11
CA ASN A 48 7.46 0.86 -9.28
C ASN A 48 7.75 -0.64 -9.11
N ARG A 49 7.91 -1.13 -7.87
CA ARG A 49 8.24 -2.54 -7.61
C ARG A 49 7.21 -3.21 -6.72
N ILE A 50 6.94 -4.46 -7.00
CA ILE A 50 6.28 -5.39 -6.08
C ILE A 50 7.39 -5.97 -5.20
N VAL A 51 7.40 -5.64 -3.91
CA VAL A 51 8.48 -6.07 -3.00
C VAL A 51 8.20 -7.40 -2.34
N ALA A 52 6.95 -7.64 -1.94
CA ALA A 52 6.54 -8.90 -1.31
C ALA A 52 5.05 -9.19 -1.55
N ALA A 53 4.69 -10.45 -1.45
CA ALA A 53 3.30 -10.93 -1.46
C ALA A 53 3.03 -11.78 -0.21
N THR A 54 1.78 -12.14 0.03
CA THR A 54 1.33 -12.91 1.22
C THR A 54 1.70 -12.28 2.56
N CYS A 55 1.87 -10.97 2.61
CA CYS A 55 2.20 -10.27 3.84
C CYS A 55 1.02 -10.23 4.80
N TYR A 56 1.31 -10.43 6.10
CA TYR A 56 0.33 -10.28 7.17
C TYR A 56 0.26 -8.83 7.64
N LEU A 57 -0.95 -8.34 7.84
CA LEU A 57 -1.24 -6.99 8.29
C LEU A 57 -2.01 -7.02 9.61
N PRO A 58 -1.86 -6.01 10.47
CA PRO A 58 -2.64 -5.88 11.68
C PRO A 58 -4.11 -5.67 11.33
N LEU A 59 -5.00 -6.30 12.09
CA LEU A 59 -6.43 -6.08 11.96
C LEU A 59 -6.84 -4.85 12.79
N SER A 60 -7.70 -4.01 12.24
CA SER A 60 -8.27 -2.90 13.00
C SER A 60 -9.15 -3.41 14.15
N ASP A 61 -8.90 -2.90 15.35
CA ASP A 61 -9.69 -3.16 16.55
C ASP A 61 -10.89 -2.22 16.70
N ASN A 62 -11.13 -1.35 15.72
CA ASN A 62 -12.21 -0.37 15.78
C ASN A 62 -13.57 -1.06 15.81
N ILE A 63 -14.25 -0.96 16.96
CA ILE A 63 -15.57 -1.56 17.18
C ILE A 63 -16.70 -0.86 16.41
N GLN A 64 -16.46 0.37 15.90
CA GLN A 64 -17.44 1.13 15.12
C GLN A 64 -17.49 0.70 13.65
N LEU A 65 -16.53 -0.15 13.23
CA LEU A 65 -16.55 -0.69 11.87
C LEU A 65 -17.74 -1.61 11.68
N SER A 66 -18.36 -1.53 10.51
CA SER A 66 -19.47 -2.40 10.15
C SER A 66 -19.11 -3.88 10.31
N LYS A 67 -20.04 -4.66 10.86
CA LYS A 67 -19.84 -6.11 11.10
C LYS A 67 -19.79 -6.93 9.83
N ASP A 68 -20.23 -6.39 8.71
CA ASP A 68 -20.18 -7.01 7.40
C ASP A 68 -18.79 -6.95 6.74
N LEU A 69 -17.85 -6.23 7.35
CA LEU A 69 -16.46 -6.16 6.86
C LEU A 69 -15.70 -7.43 7.20
N GLY A 70 -15.22 -8.11 6.16
CA GLY A 70 -14.37 -9.29 6.31
C GLY A 70 -12.93 -8.94 6.74
N THR A 71 -12.15 -9.98 6.95
CA THR A 71 -10.75 -9.90 7.43
C THR A 71 -9.88 -9.00 6.55
N ARG A 72 -10.00 -9.08 5.22
CA ARG A 72 -9.24 -8.24 4.29
C ARG A 72 -9.51 -6.75 4.47
N HIS A 73 -10.75 -6.37 4.69
CA HIS A 73 -11.10 -4.97 4.96
C HIS A 73 -10.51 -4.51 6.29
N ARG A 74 -10.65 -5.32 7.35
CA ARG A 74 -10.08 -5.01 8.67
C ARG A 74 -8.56 -4.91 8.64
N ALA A 75 -7.88 -5.77 7.88
CA ALA A 75 -6.44 -5.71 7.67
C ALA A 75 -6.02 -4.45 6.92
N GLY A 76 -6.75 -4.09 5.86
CA GLY A 76 -6.48 -2.88 5.09
C GLY A 76 -6.68 -1.60 5.89
N ILE A 77 -7.70 -1.56 6.76
CA ILE A 77 -7.92 -0.44 7.68
C ILE A 77 -6.81 -0.41 8.73
N GLY A 78 -6.50 -1.55 9.36
CA GLY A 78 -5.50 -1.66 10.43
C GLY A 78 -4.13 -1.14 10.02
N ILE A 79 -3.62 -1.52 8.86
CA ILE A 79 -2.36 -0.98 8.35
C ILE A 79 -2.44 0.52 8.07
N SER A 80 -3.57 1.02 7.60
CA SER A 80 -3.79 2.43 7.31
C SER A 80 -3.95 3.31 8.55
N GLU A 81 -4.23 2.73 9.70
CA GLU A 81 -4.25 3.40 11.01
C GLU A 81 -2.83 3.69 11.52
N MET A 82 -1.87 2.81 11.17
CA MET A 82 -0.50 2.85 11.67
C MET A 82 0.48 3.55 10.72
N THR A 83 0.11 3.68 9.44
CA THR A 83 1.00 4.18 8.39
C THR A 83 0.25 5.13 7.46
N ASP A 84 0.97 5.84 6.60
CA ASP A 84 0.41 6.74 5.61
C ASP A 84 0.14 6.07 4.25
N CYS A 85 0.16 4.74 4.22
CA CYS A 85 -0.02 3.96 3.00
C CYS A 85 -1.40 4.15 2.36
N LEU A 86 -1.48 3.91 1.07
CA LEU A 86 -2.74 3.75 0.35
C LEU A 86 -3.04 2.26 0.22
N THR A 87 -4.13 1.80 0.84
CA THR A 87 -4.55 0.40 0.77
C THR A 87 -5.71 0.22 -0.20
N ILE A 88 -5.57 -0.71 -1.14
CA ILE A 88 -6.61 -1.12 -2.08
C ILE A 88 -7.07 -2.52 -1.69
N ILE A 89 -8.36 -2.66 -1.43
CA ILE A 89 -8.99 -3.88 -0.95
C ILE A 89 -10.03 -4.33 -1.96
N VAL A 90 -9.96 -5.59 -2.40
CA VAL A 90 -10.97 -6.20 -3.26
C VAL A 90 -11.72 -7.23 -2.45
N SER A 91 -13.05 -7.14 -2.42
CA SER A 91 -13.90 -8.11 -1.73
C SER A 91 -13.88 -9.46 -2.45
N GLU A 92 -13.63 -10.53 -1.73
CA GLU A 92 -13.70 -11.90 -2.26
C GLU A 92 -15.12 -12.29 -2.68
N GLU A 93 -16.12 -11.77 -1.97
CA GLU A 93 -17.52 -12.14 -2.18
C GLU A 93 -18.15 -11.38 -3.35
N THR A 94 -17.83 -10.09 -3.49
CA THR A 94 -18.52 -9.19 -4.42
C THR A 94 -17.66 -8.66 -5.54
N GLY A 95 -16.32 -8.78 -5.45
CA GLY A 95 -15.37 -8.14 -6.38
C GLY A 95 -15.32 -6.61 -6.28
N LYS A 96 -16.08 -6.02 -5.35
CA LYS A 96 -16.09 -4.55 -5.16
C LYS A 96 -14.78 -4.07 -4.57
N VAL A 97 -14.32 -2.93 -5.06
CA VAL A 97 -13.08 -2.31 -4.62
C VAL A 97 -13.35 -1.27 -3.55
N SER A 98 -12.52 -1.27 -2.52
CA SER A 98 -12.51 -0.27 -1.45
C SER A 98 -11.09 0.28 -1.28
N ILE A 99 -11.00 1.50 -0.74
CA ILE A 99 -9.72 2.14 -0.41
C ILE A 99 -9.72 2.44 1.08
N ALA A 100 -8.61 2.10 1.77
CA ALA A 100 -8.38 2.54 3.14
C ALA A 100 -7.16 3.47 3.19
N ARG A 101 -7.29 4.55 3.96
CA ARG A 101 -6.24 5.50 4.24
C ARG A 101 -6.51 6.22 5.56
N GLU A 102 -5.47 6.36 6.39
CA GLU A 102 -5.58 7.06 7.69
C GLU A 102 -6.75 6.53 8.56
N GLY A 103 -6.94 5.21 8.57
CA GLY A 103 -8.01 4.54 9.31
C GLY A 103 -9.41 4.68 8.72
N LYS A 104 -9.55 5.36 7.58
CA LYS A 104 -10.85 5.58 6.92
C LYS A 104 -11.02 4.67 5.73
N LEU A 105 -12.19 4.05 5.62
CA LEU A 105 -12.56 3.17 4.51
C LEU A 105 -13.54 3.88 3.58
N ILE A 106 -13.24 3.92 2.29
CA ILE A 106 -14.14 4.35 1.22
C ILE A 106 -14.50 3.11 0.41
N ARG A 107 -15.77 2.74 0.43
CA ARG A 107 -16.30 1.51 -0.20
C ARG A 107 -16.81 1.77 -1.60
N ASN A 108 -16.79 0.72 -2.42
CA ASN A 108 -17.39 0.71 -3.75
C ASN A 108 -16.84 1.81 -4.66
N VAL A 109 -15.51 1.99 -4.67
CA VAL A 109 -14.85 2.95 -5.56
C VAL A 109 -14.86 2.43 -6.98
N ASP A 110 -15.09 3.33 -7.95
CA ASP A 110 -14.96 3.02 -9.37
C ASP A 110 -13.51 3.21 -9.87
N GLY A 111 -13.30 2.85 -11.13
CA GLY A 111 -11.97 2.92 -11.75
C GLY A 111 -11.43 4.35 -11.83
N ASP A 112 -12.27 5.35 -12.07
CA ASP A 112 -11.84 6.75 -12.19
C ASP A 112 -11.42 7.31 -10.83
N TYR A 113 -12.18 7.00 -9.78
CA TYR A 113 -11.82 7.37 -8.42
C TYR A 113 -10.51 6.70 -7.98
N LEU A 114 -10.35 5.40 -8.23
CA LEU A 114 -9.13 4.66 -7.94
C LEU A 114 -7.93 5.26 -8.66
N ARG A 115 -8.06 5.55 -9.94
CA ARG A 115 -7.01 6.18 -10.76
C ARG A 115 -6.58 7.52 -10.19
N ALA A 116 -7.53 8.38 -9.81
CA ALA A 116 -7.24 9.67 -9.21
C ALA A 116 -6.44 9.52 -7.91
N LYS A 117 -6.81 8.58 -7.03
CA LYS A 117 -6.10 8.31 -5.78
C LYS A 117 -4.68 7.75 -5.98
N LEU A 118 -4.50 6.91 -7.00
CA LEU A 118 -3.17 6.40 -7.37
C LEU A 118 -2.26 7.51 -7.91
N ILE A 119 -2.79 8.41 -8.73
CA ILE A 119 -2.05 9.57 -9.24
C ILE A 119 -1.62 10.48 -8.08
N ASP A 120 -2.51 10.76 -7.13
CA ASP A 120 -2.20 11.58 -5.95
C ASP A 120 -1.10 10.93 -5.09
N ALA A 121 -1.18 9.62 -4.86
CA ALA A 121 -0.16 8.88 -4.13
C ALA A 121 1.21 8.93 -4.83
N GLN A 122 1.23 8.81 -6.16
CA GLN A 122 2.45 8.89 -6.96
C GLN A 122 3.08 10.30 -6.91
N LYS A 123 2.29 11.36 -7.02
CA LYS A 123 2.76 12.75 -6.94
C LYS A 123 3.38 13.02 -5.57
N LYS A 124 2.71 12.61 -4.49
CA LYS A 124 3.23 12.78 -3.12
C LYS A 124 4.60 12.12 -2.95
N ALA A 125 4.77 10.89 -3.44
CA ALA A 125 6.03 10.17 -3.37
C ALA A 125 7.17 10.85 -4.16
N ILE A 126 6.87 11.47 -5.31
CA ILE A 126 7.84 12.23 -6.11
C ILE A 126 8.25 13.50 -5.38
N ASP A 127 7.30 14.27 -4.87
CA ASP A 127 7.55 15.54 -4.15
C ASP A 127 8.41 15.29 -2.90
N THR A 128 8.13 14.25 -2.14
CA THR A 128 8.92 13.88 -0.96
C THR A 128 10.36 13.53 -1.34
N LYS A 129 10.58 12.75 -2.41
CA LYS A 129 11.93 12.41 -2.90
C LYS A 129 12.69 13.65 -3.36
N GLN A 130 12.05 14.58 -4.05
CA GLN A 130 12.67 15.83 -4.50
C GLN A 130 13.07 16.72 -3.31
N ARG A 131 12.22 16.86 -2.30
CA ARG A 131 12.50 17.62 -1.07
C ARG A 131 13.69 17.05 -0.32
N LEU A 132 13.74 15.70 -0.15
CA LEU A 132 14.87 15.02 0.50
C LEU A 132 16.18 15.19 -0.26
N LYS A 133 16.14 15.14 -1.58
CA LYS A 133 17.33 15.35 -2.42
C LYS A 133 17.86 16.78 -2.30
N PHE A 134 16.97 17.76 -2.29
CA PHE A 134 17.33 19.18 -2.12
C PHE A 134 17.93 19.45 -0.74
N TRP A 135 17.35 18.86 0.31
CA TRP A 135 17.83 19.03 1.68
C TRP A 135 19.21 18.39 1.90
N LYS A 136 19.41 17.17 1.37
CA LYS A 136 20.74 16.49 1.40
C LYS A 136 21.81 17.28 0.63
N GLY A 137 21.47 17.90 -0.49
CA GLY A 137 22.36 18.75 -1.25
C GLY A 137 22.79 20.00 -0.47
N ARG A 138 21.87 20.64 0.27
CA ARG A 138 22.15 21.80 1.11
C ARG A 138 23.12 21.44 2.27
N LEU A 139 22.87 20.32 2.97
CA LEU A 139 23.76 19.87 4.06
C LEU A 139 25.17 19.52 3.59
N LYS A 140 25.32 19.05 2.36
CA LYS A 140 26.65 18.76 1.77
C LYS A 140 27.41 20.04 1.51
N ASN A 141 26.78 21.06 0.96
CA ASN A 141 27.40 22.36 0.69
C ASN A 141 27.82 23.10 2.00
N GLU A 142 27.04 22.98 3.07
CA GLU A 142 27.39 23.56 4.38
C GLU A 142 28.60 22.88 5.05
N ARG A 143 28.88 21.62 4.74
CA ARG A 143 30.06 20.88 5.23
C ARG A 143 31.33 21.16 4.43
N GLU A 144 31.22 21.57 3.17
CA GLU A 144 32.36 21.91 2.31
C GLU A 144 32.82 23.37 2.50
N VAL A 145 32.08 24.22 3.21
CA VAL A 145 32.39 25.66 3.48
C VAL A 145 33.03 25.88 4.87
N ASN A 146 33.09 24.84 5.70
CA ASN A 146 33.78 24.83 7.01
C ASN A 146 35.01 23.94 6.96
#